data_61571c6e322d2e7adda50cf4d1ac7214
#
_entry.id   61571c6e322d2e7adda50cf4d1ac7214
#
_cell.length_a   1.000
_cell.length_b   1.000
_cell.length_c   1.000
_cell.angle_alpha   90.00
_cell.angle_beta   90.00
_cell.angle_gamma   90.00
#
_symmetry.space_group_name_H-M   'P 1'
#
loop_
_entity.id
_entity.type
_entity.pdbx_description
1 polymer ?
#
loop_
_entity_poly.entity_id
_entity_poly.type
_entity_poly.pdbx_seq_one_letter_code
_entity_poly.pdbx_strand_id
1 'polypeptide(L)'
;MSDKLILGTAQMGMNYGINNPIGKISLSESFKILQSAYANGVSILDTAEAYGDSHQVIGQFHKEHPELKFKIITKISLNSEADDVEIIVLRALTELNVNKLEALMFHSYASYQYCKKSLDTADLLKKNNYFKYLGVSVYSNEEFRSVIYDEKIDLIQVPFNLLDNYNLRGELLELAKKEGKIVHSRSTFLQGLFFKDPNEANPIIVNLKGKLSVILQMAKKNKISISDLALG
;
A
#
# COMPACT_ATOMS: atom_id res chain seq x y z
N MET A 1 -4.14 -10.57 -15.51
CA MET A 1 -3.25 -9.48 -15.03
C MET A 1 -3.86 -8.67 -13.90
N SER A 2 -5.19 -8.45 -13.90
CA SER A 2 -5.89 -7.63 -12.88
C SER A 2 -5.75 -8.12 -11.44
N ASP A 3 -5.63 -9.43 -11.23
CA ASP A 3 -5.55 -10.03 -9.88
C ASP A 3 -4.27 -9.69 -9.09
N LYS A 4 -3.30 -9.07 -9.76
CA LYS A 4 -2.03 -8.63 -9.14
C LYS A 4 -2.00 -7.14 -8.82
N LEU A 5 -2.98 -6.37 -9.30
CA LEU A 5 -3.02 -4.92 -9.08
C LEU A 5 -3.86 -4.58 -7.87
N ILE A 6 -3.31 -3.74 -7.01
CA ILE A 6 -3.97 -3.19 -5.83
C ILE A 6 -3.95 -1.67 -5.98
N LEU A 7 -5.11 -1.03 -5.84
CA LEU A 7 -5.22 0.43 -5.94
C LEU A 7 -4.92 1.09 -4.60
N GLY A 8 -3.86 1.91 -4.56
CA GLY A 8 -3.56 2.77 -3.41
C GLY A 8 -4.50 3.99 -3.35
N THR A 9 -4.97 4.34 -2.16
CA THR A 9 -6.03 5.33 -1.97
C THR A 9 -5.59 6.60 -1.24
N ALA A 10 -4.29 6.80 -0.98
CA ALA A 10 -3.79 7.93 -0.20
C ALA A 10 -4.28 9.30 -0.72
N GLN A 11 -4.32 9.52 -2.05
CA GLN A 11 -4.79 10.77 -2.63
C GLN A 11 -6.31 11.00 -2.47
N MET A 12 -7.08 9.97 -2.19
CA MET A 12 -8.51 10.12 -1.90
C MET A 12 -8.75 10.78 -0.54
N GLY A 13 -7.81 10.63 0.41
CA GLY A 13 -7.96 11.17 1.76
C GLY A 13 -7.05 12.36 2.09
N MET A 14 -5.94 12.55 1.38
CA MET A 14 -4.95 13.57 1.72
C MET A 14 -4.14 14.05 0.51
N ASN A 15 -3.42 15.16 0.67
CA ASN A 15 -2.42 15.59 -0.30
C ASN A 15 -1.26 14.59 -0.30
N TYR A 16 -1.08 13.88 -1.39
CA TYR A 16 -0.07 12.84 -1.50
C TYR A 16 0.56 12.80 -2.89
N GLY A 17 1.87 12.57 -2.94
CA GLY A 17 2.63 12.39 -4.17
C GLY A 17 3.51 13.58 -4.55
N ILE A 18 4.74 13.29 -5.00
CA ILE A 18 5.74 14.29 -5.43
C ILE A 18 5.29 14.94 -6.75
N ASN A 19 4.66 14.17 -7.63
CA ASN A 19 4.11 14.63 -8.89
C ASN A 19 2.59 14.85 -8.80
N ASN A 20 2.14 15.59 -7.79
CA ASN A 20 0.73 15.85 -7.57
C ASN A 20 0.46 17.36 -7.43
N PRO A 21 0.17 18.08 -8.51
CA PRO A 21 -0.14 19.50 -8.47
C PRO A 21 -1.57 19.79 -7.97
N ILE A 22 -2.45 18.79 -7.93
CA ILE A 22 -3.88 18.96 -7.61
C ILE A 22 -4.13 18.81 -6.11
N GLY A 23 -3.25 18.08 -5.39
CA GLY A 23 -3.44 17.74 -4.00
C GLY A 23 -4.39 16.56 -3.79
N LYS A 24 -5.22 16.62 -2.75
CA LYS A 24 -6.28 15.64 -2.50
C LYS A 24 -7.32 15.71 -3.61
N ILE A 25 -7.70 14.58 -4.16
CA ILE A 25 -8.74 14.51 -5.19
C ILE A 25 -10.15 14.67 -4.59
N SER A 26 -11.08 15.20 -5.39
CA SER A 26 -12.46 15.38 -4.95
C SER A 26 -13.18 14.04 -4.76
N LEU A 27 -14.27 14.05 -3.99
CA LEU A 27 -15.12 12.87 -3.80
C LEU A 27 -15.64 12.33 -5.14
N SER A 28 -16.12 13.21 -6.01
CA SER A 28 -16.63 12.82 -7.35
C SER A 28 -15.55 12.17 -8.20
N GLU A 29 -14.32 12.67 -8.18
CA GLU A 29 -13.21 12.09 -8.93
C GLU A 29 -12.77 10.76 -8.30
N SER A 30 -12.74 10.66 -6.97
CA SER A 30 -12.49 9.40 -6.27
C SER A 30 -13.47 8.31 -6.71
N PHE A 31 -14.76 8.63 -6.81
CA PHE A 31 -15.78 7.68 -7.25
C PHE A 31 -15.58 7.22 -8.69
N LYS A 32 -15.25 8.12 -9.61
CA LYS A 32 -14.93 7.75 -11.00
C LYS A 32 -13.72 6.81 -11.07
N ILE A 33 -12.68 7.09 -10.27
CA ILE A 33 -11.48 6.22 -10.21
C ILE A 33 -11.87 4.84 -9.68
N LEU A 34 -12.64 4.76 -8.60
CA LEU A 34 -13.08 3.49 -8.03
C LEU A 34 -13.95 2.70 -9.02
N GLN A 35 -14.92 3.33 -9.65
CA GLN A 35 -15.75 2.70 -10.69
C GLN A 35 -14.91 2.17 -11.85
N SER A 36 -13.98 2.99 -12.37
CA SER A 36 -13.08 2.60 -13.44
C SER A 36 -12.16 1.44 -13.03
N ALA A 37 -11.59 1.49 -11.83
CA ALA A 37 -10.74 0.42 -11.30
C ALA A 37 -11.51 -0.90 -11.22
N TYR A 38 -12.71 -0.89 -10.65
CA TYR A 38 -13.56 -2.08 -10.52
C TYR A 38 -13.94 -2.65 -11.88
N ALA A 39 -14.35 -1.80 -12.84
CA ALA A 39 -14.71 -2.20 -14.19
C ALA A 39 -13.53 -2.84 -14.96
N ASN A 40 -12.29 -2.47 -14.62
CA ASN A 40 -11.07 -3.06 -15.18
C ASN A 40 -10.50 -4.22 -14.33
N GLY A 41 -11.28 -4.78 -13.39
CA GLY A 41 -10.95 -5.98 -12.63
C GLY A 41 -10.03 -5.76 -11.43
N VAL A 42 -9.75 -4.51 -11.03
CA VAL A 42 -9.06 -4.23 -9.77
C VAL A 42 -10.07 -4.39 -8.64
N SER A 43 -9.88 -5.39 -7.79
CA SER A 43 -10.83 -5.77 -6.74
C SER A 43 -10.34 -5.49 -5.32
N ILE A 44 -9.11 -4.99 -5.16
CA ILE A 44 -8.49 -4.74 -3.86
C ILE A 44 -8.05 -3.29 -3.77
N LEU A 45 -8.36 -2.63 -2.63
CA LEU A 45 -7.86 -1.31 -2.28
C LEU A 45 -6.84 -1.41 -1.15
N ASP A 46 -5.77 -0.62 -1.25
CA ASP A 46 -4.80 -0.39 -0.18
C ASP A 46 -5.03 1.00 0.40
N THR A 47 -5.48 1.05 1.64
CA THR A 47 -5.72 2.27 2.40
C THR A 47 -4.96 2.25 3.73
N ALA A 48 -5.13 3.28 4.55
CA ALA A 48 -4.63 3.35 5.91
C ALA A 48 -5.43 4.35 6.75
N GLU A 49 -5.49 4.14 8.06
CA GLU A 49 -6.04 5.11 9.01
C GLU A 49 -5.36 6.49 8.88
N ALA A 50 -4.05 6.50 8.62
CA ALA A 50 -3.26 7.72 8.45
C ALA A 50 -3.48 8.45 7.10
N TYR A 51 -4.36 7.94 6.21
CA TYR A 51 -4.64 8.57 4.92
C TYR A 51 -5.82 9.55 4.97
N GLY A 52 -5.87 10.40 6.00
CA GLY A 52 -6.91 11.41 6.17
C GLY A 52 -8.31 10.78 6.17
N ASP A 53 -9.21 11.25 5.32
CA ASP A 53 -10.58 10.74 5.20
C ASP A 53 -10.76 9.64 4.14
N SER A 54 -9.70 8.94 3.75
CA SER A 54 -9.75 7.87 2.74
C SER A 54 -10.74 6.75 3.11
N HIS A 55 -10.82 6.35 4.39
CA HIS A 55 -11.80 5.35 4.86
C HIS A 55 -13.24 5.79 4.62
N GLN A 56 -13.55 7.05 4.96
CA GLN A 56 -14.89 7.62 4.81
C GLN A 56 -15.28 7.73 3.33
N VAL A 57 -14.33 8.15 2.45
CA VAL A 57 -14.54 8.22 0.99
C VAL A 57 -14.88 6.82 0.43
N ILE A 58 -14.10 5.80 0.81
CA ILE A 58 -14.34 4.41 0.37
C ILE A 58 -15.67 3.88 0.93
N GLY A 59 -15.95 4.14 2.21
CA GLY A 59 -17.20 3.70 2.85
C GLY A 59 -18.43 4.35 2.23
N GLN A 60 -18.36 5.64 1.88
CA GLN A 60 -19.43 6.31 1.16
C GLN A 60 -19.63 5.71 -0.23
N PHE A 61 -18.55 5.42 -0.96
CA PHE A 61 -18.62 4.70 -2.23
C PHE A 61 -19.31 3.34 -2.09
N HIS A 62 -18.93 2.54 -1.10
CA HIS A 62 -19.56 1.24 -0.83
C HIS A 62 -21.04 1.34 -0.43
N LYS A 63 -21.45 2.45 0.20
CA LYS A 63 -22.84 2.70 0.54
C LYS A 63 -23.67 3.07 -0.68
N GLU A 64 -23.12 3.91 -1.56
CA GLU A 64 -23.81 4.37 -2.77
C GLU A 64 -23.78 3.33 -3.91
N HIS A 65 -22.75 2.45 -3.92
CA HIS A 65 -22.55 1.40 -4.92
C HIS A 65 -22.39 0.03 -4.26
N PRO A 66 -23.45 -0.52 -3.64
CA PRO A 66 -23.36 -1.78 -2.89
C PRO A 66 -22.96 -2.99 -3.74
N GLU A 67 -23.13 -2.92 -5.06
CA GLU A 67 -22.70 -3.93 -6.03
C GLU A 67 -21.22 -3.89 -6.36
N LEU A 68 -20.52 -2.76 -6.07
CA LEU A 68 -19.11 -2.54 -6.37
C LEU A 68 -18.24 -2.63 -5.11
N LYS A 69 -18.33 -3.76 -4.38
CA LYS A 69 -17.58 -3.95 -3.14
C LYS A 69 -16.14 -4.35 -3.39
N PHE A 70 -15.20 -3.55 -2.89
CA PHE A 70 -13.78 -3.88 -2.87
C PHE A 70 -13.40 -4.69 -1.62
N LYS A 71 -12.41 -5.55 -1.76
CA LYS A 71 -11.64 -6.09 -0.64
C LYS A 71 -10.69 -5.02 -0.14
N ILE A 72 -10.58 -4.87 1.16
CA ILE A 72 -9.83 -3.77 1.76
C ILE A 72 -8.62 -4.29 2.52
N ILE A 73 -7.46 -3.73 2.19
CA ILE A 73 -6.26 -3.77 3.00
C ILE A 73 -6.17 -2.42 3.70
N THR A 74 -6.15 -2.40 5.03
CA THR A 74 -5.92 -1.16 5.78
C THR A 74 -4.74 -1.28 6.72
N LYS A 75 -4.17 -0.13 7.11
CA LYS A 75 -3.01 -0.06 7.99
C LYS A 75 -3.34 0.76 9.22
N ILE A 76 -2.86 0.27 10.35
CA ILE A 76 -2.97 0.93 11.65
C ILE A 76 -1.60 1.41 12.12
N SER A 77 -1.58 2.57 12.76
CA SER A 77 -0.38 3.17 13.34
C SER A 77 -0.55 3.19 14.85
N LEU A 78 0.06 2.22 15.52
CA LEU A 78 0.06 2.19 16.98
C LEU A 78 1.29 2.95 17.49
N ASN A 79 1.06 3.92 18.35
CA ASN A 79 2.09 4.82 18.88
C ASN A 79 2.28 4.65 20.39
N SER A 80 1.39 3.88 21.04
CA SER A 80 1.45 3.61 22.48
C SER A 80 0.92 2.21 22.82
N GLU A 81 1.28 1.69 24.00
CA GLU A 81 0.71 0.44 24.54
C GLU A 81 -0.78 0.56 24.90
N ALA A 82 -1.31 1.78 24.96
CA ALA A 82 -2.71 2.07 25.26
C ALA A 82 -3.62 2.00 24.03
N ASP A 83 -3.04 1.92 22.82
CA ASP A 83 -3.81 1.83 21.60
C ASP A 83 -4.51 0.47 21.51
N ASP A 84 -5.83 0.48 21.44
CA ASP A 84 -6.64 -0.74 21.37
C ASP A 84 -6.89 -1.14 19.91
N VAL A 85 -6.22 -2.20 19.48
CA VAL A 85 -6.34 -2.74 18.13
C VAL A 85 -7.78 -3.14 17.80
N GLU A 86 -8.55 -3.65 18.77
CA GLU A 86 -9.94 -4.05 18.53
C GLU A 86 -10.81 -2.83 18.22
N ILE A 87 -10.70 -1.78 19.01
CA ILE A 87 -11.44 -0.53 18.78
C ILE A 87 -11.10 0.06 17.41
N ILE A 88 -9.80 0.07 17.04
CA ILE A 88 -9.34 0.59 15.76
C ILE A 88 -9.89 -0.24 14.59
N VAL A 89 -9.87 -1.56 14.69
CA VAL A 89 -10.40 -2.46 13.66
C VAL A 89 -11.91 -2.28 13.49
N LEU A 90 -12.67 -2.24 14.59
CA LEU A 90 -14.12 -2.05 14.53
C LEU A 90 -14.50 -0.68 13.93
N ARG A 91 -13.76 0.37 14.28
CA ARG A 91 -13.90 1.69 13.66
C ARG A 91 -13.63 1.63 12.16
N ALA A 92 -12.52 1.02 11.74
CA ALA A 92 -12.16 0.90 10.32
C ALA A 92 -13.23 0.14 9.52
N LEU A 93 -13.79 -0.96 10.04
CA LEU A 93 -14.88 -1.69 9.41
C LEU A 93 -16.13 -0.82 9.22
N THR A 94 -16.47 -0.03 10.24
CA THR A 94 -17.61 0.90 10.21
C THR A 94 -17.39 2.00 9.17
N GLU A 95 -16.24 2.67 9.21
CA GLU A 95 -15.90 3.76 8.30
C GLU A 95 -15.86 3.30 6.84
N LEU A 96 -15.28 2.13 6.58
CA LEU A 96 -15.15 1.52 5.25
C LEU A 96 -16.46 0.88 4.73
N ASN A 97 -17.48 0.76 5.59
CA ASN A 97 -18.74 0.08 5.29
C ASN A 97 -18.53 -1.35 4.75
N VAL A 98 -17.73 -2.13 5.45
CA VAL A 98 -17.44 -3.56 5.16
C VAL A 98 -17.53 -4.39 6.44
N ASN A 99 -17.85 -5.67 6.29
CA ASN A 99 -17.96 -6.61 7.43
C ASN A 99 -16.62 -7.30 7.74
N LYS A 100 -15.66 -7.24 6.82
CA LYS A 100 -14.38 -7.92 6.93
C LYS A 100 -13.32 -7.22 6.07
N LEU A 101 -12.08 -7.19 6.56
CA LEU A 101 -10.94 -6.74 5.77
C LEU A 101 -10.26 -7.92 5.05
N GLU A 102 -9.64 -7.68 3.90
CA GLU A 102 -8.73 -8.65 3.28
C GLU A 102 -7.45 -8.76 4.11
N ALA A 103 -6.90 -7.62 4.54
CA ALA A 103 -5.77 -7.62 5.46
C ALA A 103 -5.83 -6.42 6.42
N LEU A 104 -5.41 -6.68 7.65
CA LEU A 104 -4.98 -5.66 8.61
C LEU A 104 -3.46 -5.60 8.61
N MET A 105 -2.88 -4.41 8.56
CA MET A 105 -1.43 -4.26 8.57
C MET A 105 -0.97 -3.25 9.62
N PHE A 106 0.19 -3.49 10.21
CA PHE A 106 0.93 -2.45 10.90
C PHE A 106 1.58 -1.53 9.86
N HIS A 107 1.36 -0.22 10.00
CA HIS A 107 1.78 0.78 9.01
C HIS A 107 3.30 0.93 8.90
N SER A 108 4.02 0.53 9.93
CA SER A 108 5.49 0.52 9.97
C SER A 108 6.01 -0.61 10.84
N TYR A 109 7.29 -0.92 10.67
CA TYR A 109 7.99 -1.85 11.55
C TYR A 109 8.02 -1.35 13.01
N ALA A 110 8.13 -0.03 13.23
CA ALA A 110 8.05 0.55 14.57
C ALA A 110 6.69 0.27 15.22
N SER A 111 5.57 0.50 14.51
CA SER A 111 4.23 0.16 15.01
C SER A 111 4.10 -1.33 15.34
N TYR A 112 4.63 -2.21 14.50
CA TYR A 112 4.66 -3.65 14.76
C TYR A 112 5.44 -3.99 16.03
N GLN A 113 6.59 -3.36 16.28
CA GLN A 113 7.39 -3.61 17.48
C GLN A 113 6.72 -3.11 18.77
N TYR A 114 6.07 -1.94 18.72
CA TYR A 114 5.27 -1.44 19.85
C TYR A 114 4.16 -2.42 20.24
N CYS A 115 3.66 -3.18 19.30
CA CYS A 115 2.45 -3.97 19.41
C CYS A 115 2.67 -5.44 19.72
N LYS A 116 3.81 -5.84 20.25
CA LYS A 116 4.00 -7.26 20.63
C LYS A 116 2.90 -7.80 21.53
N LYS A 117 2.36 -6.98 22.45
CA LYS A 117 1.18 -7.34 23.27
C LYS A 117 -0.12 -7.35 22.44
N SER A 118 -0.24 -6.46 21.49
CA SER A 118 -1.41 -6.35 20.60
C SER A 118 -1.43 -7.38 19.48
N LEU A 119 -0.32 -8.10 19.24
CA LEU A 119 -0.28 -9.21 18.29
C LEU A 119 -1.24 -10.35 18.68
N ASP A 120 -1.40 -10.61 19.97
CA ASP A 120 -2.34 -11.63 20.45
C ASP A 120 -3.79 -11.20 20.22
N THR A 121 -4.11 -9.93 20.46
CA THR A 121 -5.42 -9.36 20.14
C THR A 121 -5.67 -9.39 18.62
N ALA A 122 -4.69 -9.00 17.81
CA ALA A 122 -4.81 -9.05 16.36
C ALA A 122 -5.01 -10.50 15.85
N ASP A 123 -4.28 -11.47 16.39
CA ASP A 123 -4.45 -12.89 16.04
C ASP A 123 -5.85 -13.41 16.45
N LEU A 124 -6.36 -13.00 17.61
CA LEU A 124 -7.72 -13.32 18.03
C LEU A 124 -8.77 -12.71 17.08
N LEU A 125 -8.63 -11.46 16.68
CA LEU A 125 -9.52 -10.81 15.71
C LEU A 125 -9.47 -11.51 14.36
N LYS A 126 -8.30 -11.96 13.91
CA LYS A 126 -8.13 -12.77 12.71
C LYS A 126 -8.90 -14.10 12.83
N LYS A 127 -8.76 -14.81 13.95
CA LYS A 127 -9.48 -16.07 14.23
C LYS A 127 -10.99 -15.85 14.27
N ASN A 128 -11.45 -14.70 14.75
CA ASN A 128 -12.86 -14.27 14.75
C ASN A 128 -13.32 -13.73 13.39
N ASN A 129 -12.47 -13.82 12.35
CA ASN A 129 -12.80 -13.50 10.97
C ASN A 129 -13.06 -12.02 10.66
N TYR A 130 -12.54 -11.08 11.48
CA TYR A 130 -12.60 -9.65 11.19
C TYR A 130 -11.69 -9.25 10.03
N PHE A 131 -10.61 -9.99 9.81
CA PHE A 131 -9.76 -9.88 8.64
C PHE A 131 -9.13 -11.23 8.29
N LYS A 132 -8.61 -11.34 7.06
CA LYS A 132 -8.06 -12.61 6.55
C LYS A 132 -6.56 -12.73 6.82
N TYR A 133 -5.79 -11.68 6.57
CA TYR A 133 -4.34 -11.66 6.70
C TYR A 133 -3.88 -10.58 7.68
N LEU A 134 -2.88 -10.90 8.48
CA LEU A 134 -2.15 -9.94 9.31
C LEU A 134 -0.83 -9.61 8.63
N GLY A 135 -0.50 -8.32 8.54
CA GLY A 135 0.69 -7.88 7.81
C GLY A 135 1.47 -6.75 8.46
N VAL A 136 2.64 -6.48 7.90
CA VAL A 136 3.52 -5.38 8.29
C VAL A 136 4.06 -4.68 7.06
N SER A 137 4.05 -3.34 7.04
CA SER A 137 4.76 -2.55 6.05
C SER A 137 6.17 -2.23 6.56
N VAL A 138 7.17 -2.58 5.77
CA VAL A 138 8.59 -2.43 6.12
C VAL A 138 9.30 -1.56 5.10
N TYR A 139 10.46 -1.02 5.48
CA TYR A 139 11.29 -0.17 4.61
C TYR A 139 12.65 -0.79 4.31
N SER A 140 13.39 -1.23 5.33
CA SER A 140 14.74 -1.75 5.15
C SER A 140 14.76 -3.27 5.00
N ASN A 141 15.90 -3.78 4.54
CA ASN A 141 16.13 -5.23 4.44
C ASN A 141 16.22 -5.89 5.82
N GLU A 142 16.70 -5.16 6.83
CA GLU A 142 16.77 -5.62 8.22
C GLU A 142 15.37 -5.81 8.78
N GLU A 143 14.49 -4.82 8.59
CA GLU A 143 13.08 -4.93 8.97
C GLU A 143 12.39 -6.09 8.26
N PHE A 144 12.61 -6.21 6.95
CA PHE A 144 12.03 -7.29 6.14
C PHE A 144 12.45 -8.67 6.67
N ARG A 145 13.76 -8.86 6.86
CA ARG A 145 14.32 -10.12 7.39
C ARG A 145 13.74 -10.47 8.76
N SER A 146 13.59 -9.48 9.64
CA SER A 146 13.10 -9.71 11.01
C SER A 146 11.63 -10.14 11.08
N VAL A 147 10.81 -9.78 10.07
CA VAL A 147 9.38 -10.11 10.02
C VAL A 147 9.10 -11.44 9.32
N ILE A 148 9.99 -11.88 8.42
CA ILE A 148 9.80 -13.11 7.62
C ILE A 148 9.52 -14.34 8.51
N TYR A 149 10.18 -14.45 9.65
CA TYR A 149 10.06 -15.62 10.53
C TYR A 149 8.97 -15.52 11.59
N ASP A 150 8.23 -14.41 11.65
CA ASP A 150 7.11 -14.31 12.58
C ASP A 150 5.89 -15.07 12.02
N GLU A 151 5.52 -16.18 12.69
CA GLU A 151 4.43 -17.06 12.27
C GLU A 151 3.04 -16.37 12.28
N LYS A 152 2.87 -15.29 13.06
CA LYS A 152 1.61 -14.52 13.11
C LYS A 152 1.44 -13.62 11.90
N ILE A 153 2.53 -13.29 11.20
CA ILE A 153 2.50 -12.39 10.04
C ILE A 153 2.38 -13.20 8.76
N ASP A 154 1.31 -12.96 8.02
CA ASP A 154 1.03 -13.59 6.73
C ASP A 154 1.56 -12.76 5.55
N LEU A 155 1.49 -11.43 5.68
CA LEU A 155 1.69 -10.48 4.59
C LEU A 155 2.74 -9.43 4.95
N ILE A 156 3.69 -9.21 4.04
CA ILE A 156 4.73 -8.20 4.19
C ILE A 156 4.66 -7.24 3.01
N GLN A 157 4.54 -5.94 3.28
CA GLN A 157 4.54 -4.93 2.24
C GLN A 157 5.87 -4.20 2.22
N VAL A 158 6.54 -4.21 1.05
CA VAL A 158 7.86 -3.64 0.86
C VAL A 158 7.85 -2.58 -0.25
N PRO A 159 8.72 -1.55 -0.20
CA PRO A 159 8.97 -0.74 -1.40
C PRO A 159 9.62 -1.61 -2.47
N PHE A 160 9.10 -1.49 -3.70
CA PHE A 160 9.69 -2.14 -4.86
C PHE A 160 9.39 -1.31 -6.10
N ASN A 161 10.42 -0.86 -6.80
CA ASN A 161 10.31 0.02 -7.96
C ASN A 161 11.61 0.02 -8.78
N LEU A 162 11.70 0.82 -9.82
CA LEU A 162 12.87 0.88 -10.70
C LEU A 162 14.20 1.26 -10.02
N LEU A 163 14.17 1.87 -8.83
CA LEU A 163 15.36 2.23 -8.04
C LEU A 163 15.56 1.35 -6.80
N ASP A 164 14.54 0.62 -6.36
CA ASP A 164 14.57 -0.33 -5.25
C ASP A 164 13.96 -1.65 -5.76
N ASN A 165 14.79 -2.51 -6.31
CA ASN A 165 14.38 -3.63 -7.14
C ASN A 165 15.01 -4.97 -6.71
N TYR A 166 14.92 -5.96 -7.56
CA TYR A 166 15.37 -7.33 -7.29
C TYR A 166 16.86 -7.40 -6.90
N ASN A 167 17.72 -6.51 -7.40
CA ASN A 167 19.15 -6.50 -7.00
C ASN A 167 19.33 -6.19 -5.51
N LEU A 168 18.39 -5.42 -4.92
CA LEU A 168 18.44 -5.05 -3.51
C LEU A 168 17.58 -5.97 -2.63
N ARG A 169 16.50 -6.54 -3.17
CA ARG A 169 15.47 -7.25 -2.42
C ARG A 169 15.36 -8.74 -2.72
N GLY A 170 15.96 -9.21 -3.84
CA GLY A 170 15.72 -10.54 -4.41
C GLY A 170 15.92 -11.69 -3.42
N GLU A 171 17.03 -11.68 -2.67
CA GLU A 171 17.30 -12.71 -1.65
C GLU A 171 16.16 -12.81 -0.63
N LEU A 172 15.66 -11.67 -0.14
CA LEU A 172 14.60 -11.64 0.86
C LEU A 172 13.22 -11.97 0.27
N LEU A 173 12.98 -11.64 -1.00
CA LEU A 173 11.76 -12.03 -1.70
C LEU A 173 11.69 -13.55 -1.86
N GLU A 174 12.79 -14.20 -2.25
CA GLU A 174 12.87 -15.66 -2.33
C GLU A 174 12.74 -16.32 -0.96
N LEU A 175 13.37 -15.74 0.07
CA LEU A 175 13.24 -16.21 1.45
C LEU A 175 11.79 -16.11 1.94
N ALA A 176 11.15 -14.95 1.77
CA ALA A 176 9.75 -14.75 2.15
C ALA A 176 8.82 -15.75 1.45
N LYS A 177 9.04 -16.00 0.16
CA LYS A 177 8.31 -17.02 -0.61
C LYS A 177 8.51 -18.42 -0.03
N LYS A 178 9.75 -18.79 0.33
CA LYS A 178 10.08 -20.09 0.95
C LYS A 178 9.36 -20.26 2.30
N GLU A 179 9.27 -19.19 3.08
CA GLU A 179 8.58 -19.17 4.37
C GLU A 179 7.06 -18.97 4.24
N GLY A 180 6.50 -19.05 3.02
CA GLY A 180 5.06 -18.98 2.75
C GLY A 180 4.44 -17.61 2.95
N LYS A 181 5.24 -16.53 2.98
CA LYS A 181 4.74 -15.17 3.16
C LYS A 181 4.19 -14.61 1.86
N ILE A 182 3.09 -13.87 1.97
CA ILE A 182 2.57 -13.03 0.88
C ILE A 182 3.39 -11.74 0.87
N VAL A 183 3.89 -11.35 -0.30
CA VAL A 183 4.63 -10.08 -0.43
C VAL A 183 3.88 -9.15 -1.37
N HIS A 184 3.56 -7.96 -0.88
CA HIS A 184 3.02 -6.87 -1.69
C HIS A 184 4.09 -5.80 -1.93
N SER A 185 4.23 -5.37 -3.18
CA SER A 185 5.05 -4.22 -3.53
C SER A 185 4.25 -2.93 -3.38
N ARG A 186 4.89 -1.88 -2.85
CA ARG A 186 4.37 -0.51 -2.84
C ARG A 186 5.38 0.47 -3.43
N SER A 187 4.98 1.70 -3.61
CA SER A 187 5.82 2.76 -4.16
C SER A 187 6.35 2.47 -5.56
N THR A 188 5.62 1.69 -6.35
CA THR A 188 5.99 1.30 -7.73
C THR A 188 6.34 2.49 -8.60
N PHE A 189 5.58 3.59 -8.50
CA PHE A 189 5.83 4.84 -9.22
C PHE A 189 6.62 5.87 -8.42
N LEU A 190 7.11 5.54 -7.23
CA LEU A 190 7.85 6.40 -6.32
C LEU A 190 7.17 7.78 -6.14
N GLN A 191 5.88 7.75 -5.77
CA GLN A 191 5.03 8.95 -5.62
C GLN A 191 4.95 9.84 -6.88
N GLY A 192 5.06 9.23 -8.06
CA GLY A 192 5.02 9.94 -9.35
C GLY A 192 6.37 10.52 -9.79
N LEU A 193 7.45 10.29 -9.04
CA LEU A 193 8.78 10.82 -9.35
C LEU A 193 9.28 10.40 -10.74
N PHE A 194 8.96 9.17 -11.18
CA PHE A 194 9.38 8.67 -12.49
C PHE A 194 8.77 9.43 -13.67
N PHE A 195 7.71 10.21 -13.45
CA PHE A 195 7.04 11.03 -14.48
C PHE A 195 7.54 12.48 -14.51
N LYS A 196 8.49 12.84 -13.65
CA LYS A 196 9.08 14.17 -13.60
C LYS A 196 10.16 14.36 -14.67
N ASP A 197 10.29 15.60 -15.15
CA ASP A 197 11.43 15.96 -16.02
C ASP A 197 12.73 15.93 -15.18
N PRO A 198 13.76 15.18 -15.60
CA PRO A 198 15.07 15.17 -14.92
C PRO A 198 15.75 16.54 -14.83
N ASN A 199 15.30 17.52 -15.60
CA ASN A 199 15.84 18.87 -15.59
C ASN A 199 15.10 19.83 -14.66
N GLU A 200 14.04 19.39 -13.97
CA GLU A 200 13.39 20.24 -12.97
C GLU A 200 14.36 20.63 -11.83
N ALA A 201 14.28 21.88 -11.37
CA ALA A 201 15.11 22.41 -10.30
C ALA A 201 14.63 21.98 -8.89
N ASN A 202 14.13 20.75 -8.76
CA ASN A 202 13.73 20.17 -7.49
C ASN A 202 14.93 19.42 -6.87
N PRO A 203 15.28 19.65 -5.59
CA PRO A 203 16.45 19.01 -4.97
C PRO A 203 16.46 17.48 -5.06
N ILE A 204 15.29 16.82 -4.96
CA ILE A 204 15.16 15.36 -5.08
C ILE A 204 15.50 14.93 -6.52
N ILE A 205 14.99 15.67 -7.51
CA ILE A 205 15.20 15.37 -8.94
C ILE A 205 16.66 15.61 -9.31
N VAL A 206 17.25 16.72 -8.85
CA VAL A 206 18.67 17.02 -9.08
C VAL A 206 19.57 15.87 -8.61
N ASN A 207 19.34 15.35 -7.41
CA ASN A 207 20.11 14.24 -6.85
C ASN A 207 19.90 12.91 -7.60
N LEU A 208 18.76 12.74 -8.28
CA LEU A 208 18.40 11.51 -9.00
C LEU A 208 18.49 11.67 -10.52
N LYS A 209 18.88 12.82 -11.03
CA LYS A 209 18.89 13.19 -12.47
C LYS A 209 19.48 12.09 -13.34
N GLY A 210 20.66 11.59 -13.00
CA GLY A 210 21.33 10.54 -13.78
C GLY A 210 20.50 9.27 -13.86
N LYS A 211 19.94 8.81 -12.73
CA LYS A 211 19.11 7.60 -12.68
C LYS A 211 17.79 7.78 -13.44
N LEU A 212 17.12 8.92 -13.29
CA LEU A 212 15.90 9.22 -14.01
C LEU A 212 16.13 9.29 -15.53
N SER A 213 17.23 9.89 -15.95
CA SER A 213 17.60 9.95 -17.38
C SER A 213 17.82 8.56 -17.97
N VAL A 214 18.47 7.64 -17.23
CA VAL A 214 18.66 6.25 -17.67
C VAL A 214 17.30 5.53 -17.80
N ILE A 215 16.40 5.69 -16.82
CA ILE A 215 15.04 5.09 -16.86
C ILE A 215 14.29 5.58 -18.10
N LEU A 216 14.29 6.89 -18.37
CA LEU A 216 13.64 7.47 -19.54
C LEU A 216 14.23 6.96 -20.86
N GLN A 217 15.55 6.83 -20.93
CA GLN A 217 16.23 6.26 -22.10
C GLN A 217 15.88 4.79 -22.33
N MET A 218 15.79 4.00 -21.25
CA MET A 218 15.37 2.58 -21.30
C MET A 218 13.94 2.45 -21.84
N ALA A 219 12.99 3.23 -21.32
CA ALA A 219 11.62 3.24 -21.79
C ALA A 219 11.54 3.61 -23.28
N LYS A 220 12.22 4.69 -23.67
CA LYS A 220 12.29 5.15 -25.09
C LYS A 220 12.91 4.09 -26.00
N LYS A 221 14.03 3.49 -25.62
CA LYS A 221 14.72 2.46 -26.39
C LYS A 221 13.83 1.24 -26.64
N ASN A 222 13.06 0.83 -25.63
CA ASN A 222 12.18 -0.33 -25.70
C ASN A 222 10.76 -0.01 -26.20
N LYS A 223 10.46 1.27 -26.52
CA LYS A 223 9.16 1.74 -27.00
C LYS A 223 8.00 1.38 -26.06
N ILE A 224 8.25 1.45 -24.76
CA ILE A 224 7.25 1.21 -23.71
C ILE A 224 7.05 2.47 -22.86
N SER A 225 5.90 2.58 -22.21
CA SER A 225 5.66 3.69 -21.29
C SER A 225 6.47 3.53 -19.99
N ILE A 226 6.66 4.61 -19.25
CA ILE A 226 7.24 4.56 -17.90
C ILE A 226 6.38 3.71 -16.97
N SER A 227 5.06 3.76 -17.14
CA SER A 227 4.12 2.95 -16.36
C SER A 227 4.34 1.46 -16.61
N ASP A 228 4.45 1.06 -17.90
CA ASP A 228 4.68 -0.33 -18.26
C ASP A 228 6.04 -0.82 -17.75
N LEU A 229 7.10 0.03 -17.89
CA LEU A 229 8.43 -0.30 -17.37
C LEU A 229 8.44 -0.50 -15.84
N ALA A 230 7.63 0.27 -15.11
CA ALA A 230 7.58 0.20 -13.64
C ALA A 230 6.71 -0.95 -13.12
N LEU A 231 5.76 -1.43 -13.93
CA LEU A 231 4.86 -2.54 -13.55
C LEU A 231 5.42 -3.93 -13.96
N GLY A 232 6.47 -3.98 -14.77
CA GLY A 232 7.14 -5.20 -15.22
C GLY A 232 6.60 -5.69 -16.54
#